data_39967da1a0f76e500703a9236e991774
#
_entry.id   39967da1a0f76e500703a9236e991774
#
_cell.length_a   1.000
_cell.length_b   1.000
_cell.length_c   1.000
_cell.angle_alpha   90.00
_cell.angle_beta   90.00
_cell.angle_gamma   90.00
#
_symmetry.space_group_name_H-M   'P 1'
#
loop_
_entity.id
_entity.type
_entity.pdbx_description
1 polymer ?
#
loop_
_entity_poly.entity_id
_entity_poly.type
_entity_poly.pdbx_seq_one_letter_code
_entity_poly.pdbx_strand_id
1 'polypeptide(L)'
;MSRSGRSKSKYLNINIDDVHPETGNYIADCGGDMERGVFKYLLKLIEEFPKIKVTLFVTPNWIDKPNDPILIKLIKKVLGLKYTNEWKDEPFRLDKHIEWCEWLNELVRRGNVEVAIHGLYHHRNSDPHSAEFLGLSYEECITRLLNAERIFETSGLKYVRGFRPPGWGVSEGLFKALKDLNYVFVSLDPLACEINVPRYEVSEFNSLINIPQNWDIKNGKIEEAFEILKKGNILSVKGHIQERYGRDKLNNGLTEESYKNVRKLLIRIEDEGLDLRFAKMEEIANDFRGEKR
;
A
#
# COMPACT_ATOMS: atom_id res chain seq x y z
N MET A 1 32.91 28.88 1.39
CA MET A 1 31.59 29.18 0.79
C MET A 1 30.62 28.14 1.28
N SER A 2 29.76 28.46 2.25
CA SER A 2 28.77 27.58 2.82
C SER A 2 27.70 27.33 1.76
N ARG A 3 27.49 26.03 1.39
CA ARG A 3 26.31 25.66 0.63
C ARG A 3 25.09 26.05 1.47
N SER A 4 24.36 27.08 1.01
CA SER A 4 23.08 27.46 1.59
C SER A 4 22.23 26.19 1.63
N GLY A 5 21.91 25.72 2.83
CA GLY A 5 21.05 24.56 3.00
C GLY A 5 19.67 24.87 2.43
N ARG A 6 19.38 24.43 1.20
CA ARG A 6 18.00 24.33 0.74
C ARG A 6 17.27 23.44 1.76
N SER A 7 16.30 24.00 2.44
CA SER A 7 15.38 23.22 3.27
C SER A 7 14.83 22.10 2.38
N LYS A 8 15.08 20.84 2.75
CA LYS A 8 14.50 19.70 2.04
C LYS A 8 12.98 19.83 2.07
N SER A 9 12.33 19.73 0.92
CA SER A 9 10.87 19.72 0.84
C SER A 9 10.31 18.68 1.77
N LYS A 10 9.28 19.04 2.54
CA LYS A 10 8.56 18.09 3.39
C LYS A 10 7.33 17.60 2.66
N TYR A 11 7.09 16.31 2.71
CA TYR A 11 6.00 15.65 1.99
C TYR A 11 4.96 15.05 2.93
N LEU A 12 3.72 15.04 2.46
CA LEU A 12 2.64 14.22 3.01
C LEU A 12 2.02 13.38 1.88
N ASN A 13 1.94 12.08 2.11
CA ASN A 13 1.25 11.13 1.25
C ASN A 13 0.25 10.31 2.07
N ILE A 14 -0.96 10.15 1.55
CA ILE A 14 -1.92 9.17 2.07
C ILE A 14 -1.80 7.92 1.20
N ASN A 15 -1.76 6.75 1.82
CA ASN A 15 -1.64 5.51 1.07
C ASN A 15 -2.51 4.40 1.67
N ILE A 16 -3.11 3.62 0.78
CA ILE A 16 -4.07 2.58 1.14
C ILE A 16 -3.60 1.26 0.55
N ASP A 17 -3.43 0.26 1.41
CA ASP A 17 -3.03 -1.09 1.04
C ASP A 17 -4.23 -2.00 0.78
N ASP A 18 -3.96 -3.20 0.27
CA ASP A 18 -4.91 -4.29 0.07
C ASP A 18 -6.07 -3.95 -0.88
N VAL A 19 -5.85 -3.00 -1.78
CA VAL A 19 -6.89 -2.56 -2.72
C VAL A 19 -7.10 -3.63 -3.79
N HIS A 20 -8.35 -4.06 -3.94
CA HIS A 20 -8.78 -5.05 -4.95
C HIS A 20 -10.27 -4.87 -5.27
N PRO A 21 -10.78 -5.36 -6.42
CA PRO A 21 -12.21 -5.29 -6.72
C PRO A 21 -13.02 -6.19 -5.78
N GLU A 22 -14.27 -5.82 -5.55
CA GLU A 22 -15.29 -6.54 -4.78
C GLU A 22 -14.98 -6.83 -3.31
N THR A 23 -15.96 -7.35 -2.62
CA THR A 23 -15.88 -7.76 -1.22
C THR A 23 -15.73 -9.26 -1.13
N GLY A 24 -14.70 -9.74 -0.45
CA GLY A 24 -14.46 -11.15 -0.22
C GLY A 24 -15.47 -11.80 0.71
N ASN A 25 -15.49 -13.14 0.69
CA ASN A 25 -16.27 -13.94 1.64
C ASN A 25 -15.69 -13.92 3.06
N TYR A 26 -14.46 -13.48 3.20
CA TYR A 26 -13.82 -13.29 4.49
C TYR A 26 -14.28 -11.95 5.07
N ILE A 27 -14.86 -11.98 6.26
CA ILE A 27 -15.47 -10.82 6.96
C ILE A 27 -14.55 -9.57 7.05
N ALA A 28 -13.27 -9.74 6.75
CA ALA A 28 -12.27 -8.68 6.78
C ALA A 28 -12.01 -8.02 5.42
N ASP A 29 -12.52 -8.55 4.33
CA ASP A 29 -12.20 -8.10 2.98
C ASP A 29 -13.37 -7.33 2.37
N CYS A 30 -13.50 -6.07 2.76
CA CYS A 30 -14.47 -5.13 2.20
C CYS A 30 -13.78 -4.19 1.19
N GLY A 31 -12.95 -4.73 0.31
CA GLY A 31 -12.32 -3.94 -0.73
C GLY A 31 -13.26 -3.69 -1.90
N GLY A 32 -13.20 -2.57 -2.52
CA GLY A 32 -13.57 -2.42 -3.89
C GLY A 32 -15.00 -2.09 -4.27
N ASP A 33 -15.86 -1.72 -3.37
CA ASP A 33 -17.27 -1.35 -3.67
C ASP A 33 -17.43 0.00 -4.42
N MET A 34 -16.43 0.44 -5.17
CA MET A 34 -16.42 1.74 -5.84
C MET A 34 -16.79 2.89 -4.87
N GLU A 35 -17.94 3.57 -5.06
CA GLU A 35 -18.36 4.67 -4.18
C GLU A 35 -18.96 4.22 -2.84
N ARG A 36 -19.07 2.93 -2.61
CA ARG A 36 -19.62 2.33 -1.40
C ARG A 36 -18.50 1.90 -0.46
N GLY A 37 -18.88 1.34 0.69
CA GLY A 37 -17.92 0.76 1.61
C GLY A 37 -16.82 1.73 2.03
N VAL A 38 -15.60 1.29 2.01
CA VAL A 38 -14.43 2.03 2.51
C VAL A 38 -14.01 3.15 1.58
N PHE A 39 -14.17 3.00 0.27
CA PHE A 39 -13.85 4.05 -0.70
C PHE A 39 -14.63 5.33 -0.48
N LYS A 40 -15.86 5.27 0.04
CA LYS A 40 -16.64 6.48 0.36
C LYS A 40 -15.91 7.46 1.28
N TYR A 41 -15.15 6.95 2.24
CA TYR A 41 -14.39 7.80 3.17
C TYR A 41 -13.15 8.42 2.50
N LEU A 42 -12.52 7.69 1.59
CA LEU A 42 -11.41 8.22 0.79
C LEU A 42 -11.90 9.33 -0.15
N LEU A 43 -13.00 9.09 -0.87
CA LEU A 43 -13.59 10.09 -1.76
C LEU A 43 -14.00 11.34 -0.99
N LYS A 44 -14.60 11.18 0.20
CA LYS A 44 -14.96 12.29 1.08
C LYS A 44 -13.74 13.08 1.55
N LEU A 45 -12.61 12.41 1.86
CA LEU A 45 -11.35 13.12 2.19
C LEU A 45 -10.82 13.92 1.01
N ILE A 46 -10.85 13.36 -0.21
CA ILE A 46 -10.41 14.05 -1.43
C ILE A 46 -11.29 15.26 -1.72
N GLU A 47 -12.61 15.13 -1.52
CA GLU A 47 -13.55 16.23 -1.72
C GLU A 47 -13.33 17.36 -0.70
N GLU A 48 -13.17 17.03 0.59
CA GLU A 48 -12.96 18.00 1.66
C GLU A 48 -11.57 18.66 1.61
N PHE A 49 -10.56 17.91 1.19
CA PHE A 49 -9.15 18.35 1.09
C PHE A 49 -8.60 18.12 -0.33
N PRO A 50 -8.95 18.96 -1.32
CA PRO A 50 -8.60 18.71 -2.73
C PRO A 50 -7.10 18.66 -3.03
N LYS A 51 -6.26 19.16 -2.13
CA LYS A 51 -4.79 19.13 -2.27
C LYS A 51 -4.18 17.78 -1.96
N ILE A 52 -4.88 16.90 -1.20
CA ILE A 52 -4.29 15.62 -0.82
C ILE A 52 -3.99 14.75 -2.03
N LYS A 53 -2.96 13.95 -1.90
CA LYS A 53 -2.53 12.97 -2.89
C LYS A 53 -2.49 11.59 -2.24
N VAL A 54 -3.00 10.61 -2.98
CA VAL A 54 -3.22 9.25 -2.49
C VAL A 54 -2.52 8.26 -3.40
N THR A 55 -1.79 7.31 -2.80
CA THR A 55 -1.24 6.14 -3.49
C THR A 55 -2.03 4.91 -3.07
N LEU A 56 -2.67 4.23 -4.01
CA LEU A 56 -3.38 2.98 -3.79
C LEU A 56 -2.47 1.81 -4.17
N PHE A 57 -2.18 0.94 -3.21
CA PHE A 57 -1.45 -0.29 -3.46
C PHE A 57 -2.43 -1.41 -3.78
N VAL A 58 -2.50 -1.75 -5.07
CA VAL A 58 -3.49 -2.69 -5.63
C VAL A 58 -2.88 -4.07 -5.81
N THR A 59 -3.61 -5.09 -5.36
CA THR A 59 -3.27 -6.50 -5.57
C THR A 59 -4.08 -7.03 -6.76
N PRO A 60 -3.43 -7.33 -7.92
CA PRO A 60 -4.16 -7.59 -9.17
C PRO A 60 -4.87 -8.94 -9.23
N ASN A 61 -4.54 -9.86 -8.35
CA ASN A 61 -5.21 -11.16 -8.23
C ASN A 61 -5.34 -11.53 -6.75
N TRP A 62 -6.08 -10.69 -6.01
CA TRP A 62 -6.31 -10.91 -4.59
C TRP A 62 -6.85 -12.30 -4.31
N ILE A 63 -6.39 -12.89 -3.24
CA ILE A 63 -6.79 -14.22 -2.83
C ILE A 63 -7.28 -14.19 -1.39
N ASP A 64 -8.56 -14.51 -1.19
CA ASP A 64 -9.17 -14.61 0.13
C ASP A 64 -8.45 -15.63 1.01
N LYS A 65 -8.27 -15.29 2.27
CA LYS A 65 -7.85 -16.28 3.28
C LYS A 65 -8.96 -17.29 3.49
N PRO A 66 -8.65 -18.60 3.48
CA PRO A 66 -9.66 -19.59 3.82
C PRO A 66 -10.19 -19.33 5.23
N ASN A 67 -11.52 -19.26 5.37
CA ASN A 67 -12.19 -19.06 6.64
C ASN A 67 -12.32 -20.37 7.42
N ASP A 68 -11.19 -21.07 7.59
CA ASP A 68 -11.17 -22.32 8.33
C ASP A 68 -11.46 -22.06 9.83
N PRO A 69 -12.38 -22.80 10.45
CA PRO A 69 -12.54 -22.82 11.89
C PRO A 69 -11.21 -23.09 12.60
N ILE A 70 -11.02 -22.52 13.78
CA ILE A 70 -9.78 -22.65 14.57
C ILE A 70 -9.35 -24.11 14.74
N LEU A 71 -10.33 -25.00 14.94
CA LEU A 71 -10.09 -26.45 15.05
C LEU A 71 -9.48 -27.03 13.78
N ILE A 72 -9.98 -26.67 12.61
CA ILE A 72 -9.46 -27.12 11.31
C ILE A 72 -8.05 -26.58 11.09
N LYS A 73 -7.77 -25.31 11.44
CA LYS A 73 -6.42 -24.74 11.38
C LYS A 73 -5.43 -25.52 12.26
N LEU A 74 -5.83 -25.88 13.47
CA LEU A 74 -5.03 -26.69 14.38
C LEU A 74 -4.79 -28.11 13.82
N ILE A 75 -5.81 -28.76 13.30
CA ILE A 75 -5.70 -30.09 12.69
C ILE A 75 -4.76 -30.06 11.48
N LYS A 76 -4.93 -29.10 10.57
CA LYS A 76 -4.05 -28.93 9.40
C LYS A 76 -2.60 -28.71 9.84
N LYS A 77 -2.36 -27.88 10.86
CA LYS A 77 -1.02 -27.63 11.43
C LYS A 77 -0.39 -28.87 12.04
N VAL A 78 -1.14 -29.62 12.83
CA VAL A 78 -0.65 -30.87 13.48
C VAL A 78 -0.35 -31.96 12.47
N LEU A 79 -1.17 -32.09 11.43
CA LEU A 79 -1.01 -33.10 10.38
C LEU A 79 -0.04 -32.69 9.27
N GLY A 80 0.54 -31.49 9.33
CA GLY A 80 1.42 -30.97 8.29
C GLY A 80 0.72 -30.82 6.92
N LEU A 81 -0.61 -30.74 6.92
CA LEU A 81 -1.39 -30.60 5.68
C LEU A 81 -1.16 -29.22 5.09
N LYS A 82 -0.65 -29.19 3.86
CA LYS A 82 -0.55 -27.96 3.09
C LYS A 82 -1.95 -27.45 2.72
N TYR A 83 -2.15 -26.15 2.77
CA TYR A 83 -3.33 -25.53 2.18
C TYR A 83 -3.25 -25.76 0.66
N THR A 84 -4.00 -26.74 0.18
CA THR A 84 -4.24 -26.89 -1.25
C THR A 84 -5.35 -25.92 -1.64
N ASN A 85 -5.01 -24.67 -1.80
CA ASN A 85 -5.94 -23.71 -2.34
C ASN A 85 -6.07 -24.00 -3.84
N GLU A 86 -7.13 -24.63 -4.20
CA GLU A 86 -7.60 -24.63 -5.58
C GLU A 86 -8.17 -23.24 -5.88
N TRP A 87 -7.30 -22.31 -6.21
CA TRP A 87 -7.62 -20.94 -6.61
C TRP A 87 -8.20 -20.89 -8.02
N LYS A 88 -9.05 -21.82 -8.35
CA LYS A 88 -9.54 -22.05 -9.72
C LYS A 88 -10.33 -20.88 -10.27
N ASP A 89 -10.99 -20.12 -9.43
CA ASP A 89 -11.93 -19.12 -9.93
C ASP A 89 -11.38 -17.69 -9.98
N GLU A 90 -10.26 -17.40 -9.28
CA GLU A 90 -9.62 -16.07 -9.24
C GLU A 90 -10.65 -14.90 -9.23
N PRO A 91 -11.56 -14.87 -8.23
CA PRO A 91 -12.75 -14.00 -8.29
C PRO A 91 -12.42 -12.51 -8.25
N PHE A 92 -11.26 -12.13 -7.71
CA PHE A 92 -10.85 -10.73 -7.55
C PHE A 92 -9.80 -10.29 -8.56
N ARG A 93 -9.58 -11.06 -9.60
CA ARG A 93 -8.62 -10.75 -10.62
C ARG A 93 -9.07 -9.56 -11.46
N LEU A 94 -8.24 -8.53 -11.58
CA LEU A 94 -8.60 -7.24 -12.18
C LEU A 94 -9.21 -7.36 -13.57
N ASP A 95 -8.70 -8.24 -14.43
CA ASP A 95 -9.18 -8.42 -15.80
C ASP A 95 -10.58 -9.09 -15.90
N LYS A 96 -11.16 -9.47 -14.76
CA LYS A 96 -12.58 -9.87 -14.63
C LYS A 96 -13.48 -8.72 -14.13
N HIS A 97 -12.91 -7.59 -13.76
CA HIS A 97 -13.60 -6.44 -13.15
C HIS A 97 -13.29 -5.14 -13.90
N ILE A 98 -13.54 -5.16 -15.22
CA ILE A 98 -13.19 -4.04 -16.11
C ILE A 98 -13.91 -2.74 -15.69
N GLU A 99 -15.19 -2.79 -15.31
CA GLU A 99 -15.94 -1.62 -14.84
C GLU A 99 -15.29 -0.98 -13.61
N TRP A 100 -14.83 -1.79 -12.66
CA TRP A 100 -14.10 -1.30 -11.49
C TRP A 100 -12.76 -0.66 -11.89
N CYS A 101 -12.04 -1.26 -12.83
CA CYS A 101 -10.77 -0.71 -13.33
C CYS A 101 -10.99 0.64 -14.05
N GLU A 102 -12.06 0.76 -14.85
CA GLU A 102 -12.43 2.01 -15.53
C GLU A 102 -12.79 3.10 -14.52
N TRP A 103 -13.61 2.76 -13.50
CA TRP A 103 -13.95 3.67 -12.41
C TRP A 103 -12.68 4.16 -11.67
N LEU A 104 -11.74 3.27 -11.35
CA LEU A 104 -10.50 3.65 -10.68
C LEU A 104 -9.60 4.50 -11.58
N ASN A 105 -9.55 4.20 -12.90
CA ASN A 105 -8.86 5.04 -13.89
C ASN A 105 -9.43 6.46 -13.93
N GLU A 106 -10.75 6.64 -13.72
CA GLU A 106 -11.35 7.98 -13.62
C GLU A 106 -10.81 8.74 -12.41
N LEU A 107 -10.67 8.08 -11.24
CA LEU A 107 -10.05 8.71 -10.06
C LEU A 107 -8.60 9.08 -10.32
N VAL A 108 -7.85 8.24 -11.01
CA VAL A 108 -6.45 8.53 -11.41
C VAL A 108 -6.40 9.77 -12.32
N ARG A 109 -7.31 9.87 -13.30
CA ARG A 109 -7.39 11.03 -14.23
C ARG A 109 -7.69 12.35 -13.53
N ARG A 110 -8.43 12.35 -12.42
CA ARG A 110 -8.67 13.54 -11.58
C ARG A 110 -7.40 14.07 -10.90
N GLY A 111 -6.32 13.28 -10.90
CA GLY A 111 -4.99 13.70 -10.49
C GLY A 111 -4.68 13.63 -8.99
N ASN A 112 -5.64 13.23 -8.16
CA ASN A 112 -5.43 13.03 -6.72
C ASN A 112 -4.93 11.64 -6.37
N VAL A 113 -5.16 10.67 -7.23
CA VAL A 113 -4.88 9.26 -6.98
C VAL A 113 -3.84 8.73 -7.94
N GLU A 114 -2.99 7.84 -7.48
CA GLU A 114 -2.17 6.95 -8.30
C GLU A 114 -2.37 5.51 -7.83
N VAL A 115 -2.09 4.56 -8.71
CA VAL A 115 -2.12 3.12 -8.42
C VAL A 115 -0.70 2.58 -8.50
N ALA A 116 -0.27 1.83 -7.48
CA ALA A 116 0.98 1.10 -7.43
C ALA A 116 0.73 -0.38 -7.09
N ILE A 117 1.74 -1.22 -7.23
CA ILE A 117 1.59 -2.68 -7.13
C ILE A 117 1.75 -3.14 -5.69
N HIS A 118 0.82 -4.02 -5.24
CA HIS A 118 0.85 -4.69 -3.93
C HIS A 118 0.93 -6.21 -4.07
N GLY A 119 2.03 -6.68 -4.68
CA GLY A 119 2.20 -8.10 -4.99
C GLY A 119 1.34 -8.59 -6.14
N LEU A 120 1.18 -9.91 -6.23
CA LEU A 120 0.30 -10.59 -7.19
C LEU A 120 -0.94 -11.14 -6.49
N TYR A 121 -0.74 -11.83 -5.36
CA TYR A 121 -1.78 -12.56 -4.63
C TYR A 121 -1.99 -12.07 -3.21
N HIS A 122 -1.12 -11.21 -2.69
CA HIS A 122 -0.98 -10.79 -1.30
C HIS A 122 -0.44 -11.87 -0.36
N HIS A 123 -0.65 -13.14 -0.65
CA HIS A 123 -0.25 -14.28 0.20
C HIS A 123 0.61 -15.29 -0.57
N ARG A 124 1.33 -16.12 0.17
CA ARG A 124 2.03 -17.26 -0.39
C ARG A 124 1.04 -18.38 -0.73
N ASN A 125 1.12 -18.97 -1.92
CA ASN A 125 0.20 -20.01 -2.38
C ASN A 125 0.08 -21.23 -1.44
N SER A 126 1.12 -21.53 -0.67
CA SER A 126 1.15 -22.67 0.26
C SER A 126 0.82 -22.32 1.70
N ASP A 127 0.81 -21.03 2.04
CA ASP A 127 0.53 -20.52 3.38
C ASP A 127 -0.14 -19.14 3.31
N PRO A 128 -1.47 -19.09 3.46
CA PRO A 128 -2.20 -17.81 3.40
C PRO A 128 -1.90 -16.88 4.57
N HIS A 129 -1.08 -17.30 5.54
CA HIS A 129 -0.64 -16.48 6.66
C HIS A 129 0.75 -15.92 6.45
N SER A 130 1.50 -16.37 5.43
CA SER A 130 2.82 -15.87 5.15
C SER A 130 2.80 -14.77 4.10
N ALA A 131 3.69 -13.80 4.29
CA ALA A 131 3.91 -12.73 3.35
C ALA A 131 4.37 -13.26 1.98
N GLU A 132 3.81 -12.71 0.91
CA GLU A 132 3.96 -13.25 -0.45
C GLU A 132 5.41 -13.40 -0.92
N PHE A 133 6.26 -12.41 -0.63
CA PHE A 133 7.65 -12.35 -1.13
C PHE A 133 8.70 -12.79 -0.12
N LEU A 134 8.28 -13.22 1.07
CA LEU A 134 9.22 -13.65 2.11
C LEU A 134 10.00 -14.89 1.67
N GLY A 135 11.33 -14.75 1.55
CA GLY A 135 12.25 -15.84 1.21
C GLY A 135 12.11 -16.40 -0.21
N LEU A 136 11.49 -15.66 -1.13
CA LEU A 136 11.44 -16.04 -2.55
C LEU A 136 12.79 -15.80 -3.22
N SER A 137 13.14 -16.65 -4.18
CA SER A 137 14.26 -16.44 -5.10
C SER A 137 13.99 -15.27 -6.06
N TYR A 138 15.05 -14.84 -6.76
CA TYR A 138 14.94 -13.81 -7.79
C TYR A 138 13.99 -14.22 -8.91
N GLU A 139 14.08 -15.46 -9.40
CA GLU A 139 13.27 -15.99 -10.49
C GLU A 139 11.79 -16.06 -10.12
N GLU A 140 11.49 -16.46 -8.88
CA GLU A 140 10.13 -16.45 -8.36
C GLU A 140 9.58 -15.03 -8.25
N CYS A 141 10.39 -14.08 -7.79
CA CYS A 141 10.00 -12.68 -7.69
C CYS A 141 9.72 -12.05 -9.08
N ILE A 142 10.63 -12.24 -10.03
CA ILE A 142 10.45 -11.78 -11.43
C ILE A 142 9.15 -12.35 -12.02
N THR A 143 8.94 -13.64 -11.88
CA THR A 143 7.74 -14.30 -12.41
C THR A 143 6.46 -13.71 -11.83
N ARG A 144 6.42 -13.46 -10.51
CA ARG A 144 5.25 -12.86 -9.84
C ARG A 144 5.01 -11.42 -10.28
N LEU A 145 6.05 -10.61 -10.33
CA LEU A 145 5.95 -9.22 -10.74
C LEU A 145 5.49 -9.08 -12.20
N LEU A 146 6.06 -9.86 -13.12
CA LEU A 146 5.63 -9.88 -14.53
C LEU A 146 4.17 -10.37 -14.69
N ASN A 147 3.73 -11.35 -13.91
CA ASN A 147 2.34 -11.78 -13.91
C ASN A 147 1.41 -10.69 -13.36
N ALA A 148 1.82 -9.97 -12.32
CA ALA A 148 1.07 -8.83 -11.80
C ALA A 148 0.93 -7.73 -12.86
N GLU A 149 2.04 -7.29 -13.47
CA GLU A 149 2.04 -6.28 -14.53
C GLU A 149 1.14 -6.69 -15.70
N ARG A 150 1.22 -7.96 -16.14
CA ARG A 150 0.35 -8.48 -17.22
C ARG A 150 -1.13 -8.35 -16.88
N ILE A 151 -1.54 -8.60 -15.64
CA ILE A 151 -2.95 -8.46 -15.23
C ILE A 151 -3.36 -6.99 -15.24
N PHE A 152 -2.51 -6.07 -14.79
CA PHE A 152 -2.76 -4.64 -14.91
C PHE A 152 -2.92 -4.21 -16.38
N GLU A 153 -2.04 -4.67 -17.26
CA GLU A 153 -2.08 -4.38 -18.71
C GLU A 153 -3.37 -4.92 -19.35
N THR A 154 -3.74 -6.17 -19.05
CA THR A 154 -4.96 -6.79 -19.62
C THR A 154 -6.24 -6.20 -19.08
N SER A 155 -6.24 -5.72 -17.85
CA SER A 155 -7.40 -5.04 -17.24
C SER A 155 -7.54 -3.58 -17.69
N GLY A 156 -6.51 -3.00 -18.31
CA GLY A 156 -6.46 -1.60 -18.70
C GLY A 156 -6.32 -0.62 -17.53
N LEU A 157 -6.12 -1.10 -16.30
CA LEU A 157 -5.92 -0.24 -15.13
C LEU A 157 -4.54 0.43 -15.21
N LYS A 158 -4.52 1.76 -15.18
CA LYS A 158 -3.29 2.56 -15.18
C LYS A 158 -2.59 2.45 -13.84
N TYR A 159 -1.29 2.16 -13.87
CA TYR A 159 -0.45 2.04 -12.69
C TYR A 159 0.93 2.64 -12.92
N VAL A 160 1.61 2.92 -11.82
CA VAL A 160 3.02 3.29 -11.78
C VAL A 160 3.86 2.11 -11.29
N ARG A 161 5.11 2.00 -11.73
CA ARG A 161 6.06 1.00 -11.25
C ARG A 161 6.58 1.36 -9.86
N GLY A 162 5.66 1.41 -8.91
CA GLY A 162 5.90 1.50 -7.48
C GLY A 162 5.49 0.19 -6.81
N PHE A 163 6.16 -0.17 -5.72
CA PHE A 163 5.91 -1.44 -5.05
C PHE A 163 5.86 -1.29 -3.52
N ARG A 164 4.90 -1.98 -2.92
CA ARG A 164 4.88 -2.24 -1.48
C ARG A 164 4.76 -3.74 -1.25
N PRO A 165 5.64 -4.35 -0.44
CA PRO A 165 5.59 -5.78 -0.20
C PRO A 165 4.37 -6.15 0.67
N PRO A 166 3.51 -7.09 0.21
CA PRO A 166 2.40 -7.60 0.99
C PRO A 166 2.89 -8.25 2.28
N GLY A 167 2.20 -7.96 3.39
CA GLY A 167 2.57 -8.48 4.71
C GLY A 167 4.00 -8.15 5.14
N TRP A 168 4.65 -7.14 4.52
CA TRP A 168 6.01 -6.69 4.77
C TRP A 168 7.10 -7.75 4.51
N GLY A 169 6.76 -8.86 3.86
CA GLY A 169 7.71 -9.91 3.50
C GLY A 169 8.60 -9.49 2.34
N VAL A 170 9.91 -9.54 2.57
CA VAL A 170 10.92 -9.15 1.58
C VAL A 170 11.99 -10.23 1.42
N SER A 171 12.71 -10.17 0.32
CA SER A 171 13.90 -10.99 0.05
C SER A 171 14.89 -10.19 -0.80
N GLU A 172 16.14 -10.60 -0.82
CA GLU A 172 17.14 -10.00 -1.73
C GLU A 172 16.73 -10.15 -3.19
N GLY A 173 16.15 -11.31 -3.53
CA GLY A 173 15.60 -11.58 -4.85
C GLY A 173 14.55 -10.59 -5.27
N LEU A 174 13.69 -10.14 -4.34
CA LEU A 174 12.68 -9.12 -4.62
C LEU A 174 13.31 -7.78 -5.02
N PHE A 175 14.28 -7.27 -4.27
CA PHE A 175 14.88 -5.97 -4.57
C PHE A 175 15.63 -6.00 -5.91
N LYS A 176 16.33 -7.10 -6.19
CA LYS A 176 16.96 -7.29 -7.51
C LYS A 176 15.93 -7.32 -8.62
N ALA A 177 14.81 -8.04 -8.46
CA ALA A 177 13.75 -8.13 -9.44
C ALA A 177 13.08 -6.75 -9.70
N LEU A 178 12.77 -5.99 -8.65
CA LEU A 178 12.22 -4.65 -8.77
C LEU A 178 13.15 -3.70 -9.54
N LYS A 179 14.46 -3.77 -9.27
CA LYS A 179 15.46 -2.98 -9.99
C LYS A 179 15.51 -3.36 -11.47
N ASP A 180 15.59 -4.65 -11.79
CA ASP A 180 15.75 -5.14 -13.18
C ASP A 180 14.48 -4.87 -14.01
N LEU A 181 13.31 -4.80 -13.37
CA LEU A 181 12.03 -4.38 -13.98
C LEU A 181 11.82 -2.86 -13.97
N ASN A 182 12.84 -2.06 -13.58
CA ASN A 182 12.79 -0.59 -13.56
C ASN A 182 11.66 -0.01 -12.68
N TYR A 183 11.44 -0.58 -11.50
CA TYR A 183 10.55 0.04 -10.54
C TYR A 183 11.13 1.38 -10.07
N VAL A 184 10.26 2.37 -9.90
CA VAL A 184 10.65 3.75 -9.57
C VAL A 184 10.88 3.88 -8.08
N PHE A 185 10.00 3.29 -7.27
CA PHE A 185 10.09 3.34 -5.82
C PHE A 185 9.64 2.03 -5.16
N VAL A 186 10.07 1.87 -3.93
CA VAL A 186 9.55 0.87 -2.99
C VAL A 186 9.07 1.61 -1.73
N SER A 187 8.00 1.13 -1.11
CA SER A 187 7.54 1.68 0.16
C SER A 187 7.64 0.61 1.25
N LEU A 188 8.53 0.84 2.21
CA LEU A 188 8.86 -0.12 3.26
C LEU A 188 8.47 0.44 4.64
N ASP A 189 8.01 -0.44 5.52
CA ASP A 189 8.04 -0.18 6.97
C ASP A 189 9.36 -0.75 7.51
N PRO A 190 10.32 0.09 7.92
CA PRO A 190 11.64 -0.36 8.36
C PRO A 190 11.59 -1.35 9.54
N LEU A 191 10.59 -1.19 10.42
CA LEU A 191 10.44 -2.05 11.60
C LEU A 191 9.81 -3.39 11.21
N ALA A 192 8.76 -3.37 10.38
CA ALA A 192 8.07 -4.58 9.97
C ALA A 192 8.86 -5.43 8.96
N CYS A 193 9.67 -4.80 8.11
CA CYS A 193 10.56 -5.49 7.16
C CYS A 193 11.90 -5.91 7.80
N GLU A 194 12.21 -5.47 9.01
CA GLU A 194 13.52 -5.67 9.67
C GLU A 194 14.70 -5.19 8.80
N ILE A 195 14.52 -4.06 8.11
CA ILE A 195 15.51 -3.49 7.19
C ILE A 195 16.08 -2.20 7.75
N ASN A 196 17.39 -2.02 7.63
CA ASN A 196 18.07 -0.79 8.04
C ASN A 196 17.94 0.31 6.98
N VAL A 197 16.78 0.98 6.95
CA VAL A 197 16.52 2.18 6.13
C VAL A 197 15.96 3.30 7.03
N PRO A 198 16.16 4.58 6.65
CA PRO A 198 15.58 5.70 7.40
C PRO A 198 14.05 5.60 7.52
N ARG A 199 13.53 5.79 8.74
CA ARG A 199 12.08 5.73 9.02
C ARG A 199 11.34 7.01 8.68
N TYR A 200 12.05 8.14 8.70
CA TYR A 200 11.43 9.48 8.60
C TYR A 200 11.86 10.25 7.36
N GLU A 201 12.71 9.67 6.53
CA GLU A 201 13.24 10.32 5.34
C GLU A 201 13.12 9.42 4.11
N VAL A 202 12.81 10.05 2.98
CA VAL A 202 12.97 9.43 1.66
C VAL A 202 14.45 9.13 1.45
N SER A 203 14.78 7.94 1.01
CA SER A 203 16.16 7.47 0.88
C SER A 203 16.35 6.59 -0.36
N GLU A 204 17.60 6.38 -0.74
CA GLU A 204 17.92 5.35 -1.73
C GLU A 204 18.21 4.03 -1.02
N PHE A 205 17.64 2.95 -1.54
CA PHE A 205 17.87 1.60 -1.05
C PHE A 205 17.90 0.62 -2.23
N ASN A 206 19.00 -0.11 -2.40
CA ASN A 206 19.21 -1.06 -3.52
C ASN A 206 18.92 -0.44 -4.91
N SER A 207 19.32 0.81 -5.14
CA SER A 207 19.06 1.58 -6.36
C SER A 207 17.57 1.90 -6.62
N LEU A 208 16.70 1.66 -5.65
CA LEU A 208 15.30 2.10 -5.63
C LEU A 208 15.16 3.29 -4.69
N ILE A 209 14.15 4.11 -4.91
CA ILE A 209 13.80 5.14 -3.93
C ILE A 209 12.89 4.51 -2.89
N ASN A 210 13.34 4.47 -1.64
CA ASN A 210 12.49 4.06 -0.52
C ASN A 210 11.70 5.25 0.01
N ILE A 211 10.38 5.11 0.05
CA ILE A 211 9.44 6.03 0.67
C ILE A 211 8.88 5.32 1.91
N PRO A 212 9.37 5.64 3.11
CA PRO A 212 9.06 4.86 4.29
C PRO A 212 7.61 5.01 4.70
N GLN A 213 7.04 3.91 5.23
CA GLN A 213 5.80 3.93 5.99
C GLN A 213 6.10 4.33 7.43
N ASN A 214 5.38 5.31 7.99
CA ASN A 214 5.72 5.81 9.33
C ASN A 214 4.56 6.27 10.21
N TRP A 215 3.32 6.34 9.70
CA TRP A 215 2.15 6.67 10.51
C TRP A 215 0.91 5.88 10.04
N ASP A 216 0.12 5.37 10.98
CA ASP A 216 -1.05 4.53 10.71
C ASP A 216 -2.35 5.28 11.02
N ILE A 217 -3.33 5.25 10.13
CA ILE A 217 -4.58 6.01 10.22
C ILE A 217 -5.43 5.65 11.44
N LYS A 218 -5.27 4.42 11.95
CA LYS A 218 -6.06 3.93 13.08
C LYS A 218 -5.46 4.29 14.42
N ASN A 219 -4.18 3.93 14.58
CA ASN A 219 -3.50 3.98 15.87
C ASN A 219 -2.60 5.21 16.02
N GLY A 220 -2.36 5.91 14.91
CA GLY A 220 -1.50 7.08 14.87
C GLY A 220 -2.05 8.23 15.72
N LYS A 221 -1.25 8.68 16.67
CA LYS A 221 -1.55 9.89 17.42
C LYS A 221 -1.13 11.11 16.61
N ILE A 222 -1.94 12.16 16.64
CA ILE A 222 -1.65 13.40 15.88
C ILE A 222 -0.30 13.99 16.32
N GLU A 223 0.01 13.97 17.59
CA GLU A 223 1.30 14.42 18.14
C GLU A 223 2.48 13.65 17.54
N GLU A 224 2.32 12.33 17.33
CA GLU A 224 3.34 11.49 16.70
C GLU A 224 3.59 11.92 15.25
N ALA A 225 2.55 12.26 14.49
CA ALA A 225 2.69 12.75 13.12
C ALA A 225 3.54 14.04 13.07
N PHE A 226 3.34 14.95 14.02
CA PHE A 226 4.14 16.16 14.13
C PHE A 226 5.59 15.89 14.54
N GLU A 227 5.83 14.92 15.42
CA GLU A 227 7.18 14.48 15.76
C GLU A 227 7.90 13.82 14.57
N ILE A 228 7.18 13.07 13.73
CA ILE A 228 7.72 12.52 12.47
C ILE A 228 8.15 13.67 11.55
N LEU A 229 7.29 14.67 11.37
CA LEU A 229 7.58 15.84 10.53
C LEU A 229 8.72 16.71 11.06
N LYS A 230 8.98 16.73 12.37
CA LYS A 230 10.15 17.38 12.96
C LYS A 230 11.45 16.62 12.67
N LYS A 231 11.40 15.29 12.69
CA LYS A 231 12.57 14.41 12.55
C LYS A 231 12.99 14.14 11.11
N GLY A 232 12.06 14.29 10.16
CA GLY A 232 12.29 13.90 8.78
C GLY A 232 11.61 14.78 7.76
N ASN A 233 11.55 14.28 6.54
CA ASN A 233 11.00 15.00 5.40
C ASN A 233 9.74 14.37 4.81
N ILE A 234 9.19 13.31 5.44
CA ILE A 234 7.96 12.68 4.96
C ILE A 234 7.06 12.22 6.10
N LEU A 235 5.77 12.53 5.97
CA LEU A 235 4.69 11.88 6.70
C LEU A 235 3.91 10.99 5.72
N SER A 236 4.06 9.68 5.89
CA SER A 236 3.41 8.66 5.09
C SER A 236 2.27 8.05 5.89
N VAL A 237 1.04 8.45 5.57
CA VAL A 237 -0.20 8.12 6.28
C VAL A 237 -0.78 6.84 5.67
N LYS A 238 -0.64 5.71 6.37
CA LYS A 238 -1.07 4.40 5.88
C LYS A 238 -2.42 3.97 6.41
N GLY A 239 -3.24 3.43 5.53
CA GLY A 239 -4.44 2.66 5.85
C GLY A 239 -4.55 1.40 5.01
N HIS A 240 -5.63 0.64 5.25
CA HIS A 240 -6.04 -0.48 4.41
C HIS A 240 -7.43 -0.22 3.87
N ILE A 241 -7.75 -0.83 2.75
CA ILE A 241 -9.10 -0.74 2.18
C ILE A 241 -10.12 -1.52 3.00
N GLN A 242 -9.65 -2.49 3.77
CA GLN A 242 -10.48 -3.43 4.52
C GLN A 242 -11.16 -2.77 5.71
N GLU A 243 -12.44 -3.08 5.88
CA GLU A 243 -13.20 -2.82 7.09
C GLU A 243 -13.38 -4.14 7.85
N ARG A 244 -12.75 -4.31 9.02
CA ARG A 244 -12.88 -5.54 9.80
C ARG A 244 -14.07 -5.47 10.74
N TYR A 245 -15.02 -6.36 10.54
CA TYR A 245 -16.06 -6.69 11.50
C TYR A 245 -15.72 -8.03 12.18
N GLY A 246 -15.57 -8.07 13.49
CA GLY A 246 -15.40 -9.32 14.22
C GLY A 246 -14.46 -9.28 15.42
N ARG A 247 -14.18 -10.45 16.00
CA ARG A 247 -13.41 -10.63 17.25
C ARG A 247 -11.96 -10.11 17.14
N ASP A 248 -11.38 -10.15 15.98
CA ASP A 248 -10.02 -9.66 15.72
C ASP A 248 -10.09 -8.20 15.27
N LYS A 249 -10.25 -7.30 16.24
CA LYS A 249 -10.33 -5.84 16.06
C LYS A 249 -9.06 -5.20 15.50
N LEU A 250 -8.42 -5.80 14.53
CA LEU A 250 -7.31 -5.20 13.79
C LEU A 250 -7.87 -4.34 12.65
N ASN A 251 -8.55 -3.27 13.02
CA ASN A 251 -9.11 -2.31 12.09
C ASN A 251 -8.03 -1.34 11.63
N ASN A 252 -7.32 -1.68 10.57
CA ASN A 252 -6.43 -0.74 9.87
C ASN A 252 -7.13 -0.11 8.65
N GLY A 253 -8.43 -0.37 8.50
CA GLY A 253 -9.21 0.14 7.40
C GLY A 253 -9.56 1.61 7.54
N LEU A 254 -9.90 2.24 6.44
CA LEU A 254 -10.42 3.61 6.40
C LEU A 254 -11.90 3.60 6.82
N THR A 255 -12.14 3.38 8.11
CA THR A 255 -13.47 3.46 8.73
C THR A 255 -13.88 4.90 8.98
N GLU A 256 -15.11 5.13 9.44
CA GLU A 256 -15.55 6.47 9.86
C GLU A 256 -14.64 7.06 10.96
N GLU A 257 -14.19 6.24 11.90
CA GLU A 257 -13.30 6.66 12.96
C GLU A 257 -11.92 7.07 12.42
N SER A 258 -11.33 6.23 11.57
CA SER A 258 -10.06 6.51 10.90
C SER A 258 -10.15 7.75 10.01
N TYR A 259 -11.25 7.91 9.26
CA TYR A 259 -11.53 9.13 8.51
C TYR A 259 -11.51 10.37 9.41
N LYS A 260 -12.22 10.33 10.55
CA LYS A 260 -12.24 11.44 11.51
C LYS A 260 -10.84 11.74 12.07
N ASN A 261 -10.01 10.73 12.28
CA ASN A 261 -8.64 10.90 12.74
C ASN A 261 -7.75 11.58 11.70
N VAL A 262 -7.79 11.09 10.45
CA VAL A 262 -7.05 11.71 9.32
C VAL A 262 -7.53 13.15 9.09
N ARG A 263 -8.85 13.38 9.12
CA ARG A 263 -9.44 14.71 8.99
C ARG A 263 -8.91 15.68 10.04
N LYS A 264 -8.86 15.25 11.32
CA LYS A 264 -8.30 16.07 12.41
C LYS A 264 -6.81 16.37 12.19
N LEU A 265 -6.05 15.41 11.69
CA LEU A 265 -4.64 15.60 11.36
C LEU A 265 -4.48 16.67 10.26
N LEU A 266 -5.26 16.57 9.18
CA LEU A 266 -5.18 17.51 8.05
C LEU A 266 -5.58 18.93 8.47
N ILE A 267 -6.66 19.11 9.24
CA ILE A 267 -7.07 20.41 9.78
C ILE A 267 -5.95 21.01 10.63
N ARG A 268 -5.37 20.23 11.54
CA ARG A 268 -4.30 20.73 12.40
C ARG A 268 -3.03 21.10 11.62
N ILE A 269 -2.70 20.39 10.54
CA ILE A 269 -1.59 20.75 9.63
C ILE A 269 -1.87 22.11 8.97
N GLU A 270 -3.10 22.36 8.53
CA GLU A 270 -3.51 23.64 7.94
C GLU A 270 -3.49 24.77 8.98
N ASP A 271 -4.04 24.53 10.18
CA ASP A 271 -4.09 25.52 11.28
C ASP A 271 -2.69 25.95 11.76
N GLU A 272 -1.73 25.00 11.79
CA GLU A 272 -0.33 25.30 12.15
C GLU A 272 0.48 25.89 10.98
N GLY A 273 -0.11 26.03 9.80
CA GLY A 273 0.53 26.65 8.63
C GLY A 273 1.79 25.91 8.17
N LEU A 274 1.83 24.59 8.31
CA LEU A 274 2.99 23.80 7.91
C LEU A 274 3.15 23.78 6.39
N ASP A 275 4.32 24.16 5.91
CA ASP A 275 4.68 24.09 4.50
C ASP A 275 4.97 22.63 4.11
N LEU A 276 3.90 21.91 3.76
CA LEU A 276 3.95 20.51 3.33
C LEU A 276 3.48 20.40 1.89
N ARG A 277 4.25 19.68 1.08
CA ARG A 277 3.83 19.28 -0.26
C ARG A 277 3.05 17.97 -0.19
N PHE A 278 1.76 18.02 -0.48
CA PHE A 278 0.96 16.82 -0.74
C PHE A 278 1.39 16.23 -2.08
N ALA A 279 1.90 15.01 -2.09
CA ALA A 279 2.46 14.40 -3.29
C ALA A 279 2.15 12.90 -3.37
N LYS A 280 2.00 12.40 -4.59
CA LYS A 280 1.97 10.97 -4.87
C LYS A 280 3.38 10.39 -4.69
N MET A 281 3.49 9.10 -4.44
CA MET A 281 4.82 8.49 -4.18
C MET A 281 5.72 8.54 -5.42
N GLU A 282 5.16 8.42 -6.63
CA GLU A 282 5.94 8.59 -7.85
C GLU A 282 6.50 10.02 -7.98
N GLU A 283 5.72 11.05 -7.63
CA GLU A 283 6.17 12.43 -7.62
C GLU A 283 7.31 12.63 -6.61
N ILE A 284 7.17 12.09 -5.39
CA ILE A 284 8.21 12.14 -4.35
C ILE A 284 9.50 11.47 -4.83
N ALA A 285 9.39 10.30 -5.46
CA ALA A 285 10.55 9.57 -5.97
C ALA A 285 11.26 10.33 -7.10
N ASN A 286 10.50 10.96 -8.00
CA ASN A 286 11.04 11.76 -9.09
C ASN A 286 11.73 13.03 -8.59
N ASP A 287 11.15 13.72 -7.62
CA ASP A 287 11.78 14.88 -6.96
C ASP A 287 13.12 14.50 -6.32
N PHE A 288 13.13 13.41 -5.54
CA PHE A 288 14.34 12.93 -4.88
C PHE A 288 15.46 12.58 -5.88
N ARG A 289 15.11 12.02 -7.05
CA ARG A 289 16.07 11.77 -8.14
C ARG A 289 16.57 13.08 -8.78
N GLY A 290 15.68 14.07 -8.94
CA GLY A 290 16.00 15.38 -9.49
C GLY A 290 16.91 16.21 -8.59
N GLU A 291 16.74 16.12 -7.27
CA GLU A 291 17.59 16.81 -6.29
C GLU A 291 19.03 16.27 -6.23
N LYS A 292 19.26 15.03 -6.69
CA LYS A 292 20.59 14.40 -6.73
C LYS A 292 21.39 14.70 -8.01
N ARG A 293 20.75 15.24 -9.04
CA ARG A 293 21.39 15.67 -10.28
C ARG A 293 21.81 17.13 -10.20
#